data_e3e78c7d1be3222066dc14ed44374a99
#
_entry.id   e3e78c7d1be3222066dc14ed44374a99
#
_cell.length_a   1.000
_cell.length_b   1.000
_cell.length_c   1.000
_cell.angle_alpha   90.00
_cell.angle_beta   90.00
_cell.angle_gamma   90.00
#
_symmetry.space_group_name_H-M   'P 1'
#
loop_
_entity.id
_entity.type
_entity.pdbx_description
1 polymer ?
#
loop_
_entity_poly.entity_id
_entity_poly.type
_entity_poly.pdbx_seq_one_letter_code
_entity_poly.pdbx_strand_id
1 'polypeptide(L)'
;LENKYGYYDCETQESGLTHLKKGMDYLLSDDALGVHGLVKMRGGDWLDCLSGAGKKGRGESVMVSCQLVMCLKYLVEILNKVGQVNEIEKYEKAGYRLKNAINKAAFNGRFYNAVYTDNDTWLFSEKDEDGEERVYVPTNAYAVISGVASGKENEIFNEIAKLKTSDGYKLFSKPLGGKFIDGIGKMGTGDFQPYFAENGSVYNHGSQCFLIRALAKAGRYEEISDVLGYALPLYADKHSPEKTCSAPYAITNCYHLVPSFYGRSGFSFLTGSVAMIERAVYSWVFGLNFALDNIVITPCVPKEYANAEITTSFNGHNLTIKYVGYGAQIEIAEISGKSFDVSAEGRSVLIDKALITDDLTIIIKLK
;
A
#
# COMPACT_ATOMS: atom_id res chain seq x y z
N LEU A 1 -6.51 -22.63 9.58
CA LEU A 1 -6.76 -21.94 10.86
C LEU A 1 -7.75 -22.74 11.72
N GLU A 2 -7.70 -24.05 11.60
CA GLU A 2 -8.39 -24.98 12.48
C GLU A 2 -7.57 -25.12 13.76
N ASN A 3 -7.74 -24.19 14.65
CA ASN A 3 -7.22 -24.31 16.00
C ASN A 3 -8.38 -24.31 17.00
N LYS A 4 -8.07 -24.42 18.27
CA LYS A 4 -9.01 -24.30 19.40
C LYS A 4 -10.02 -23.14 19.29
N TYR A 5 -9.73 -22.13 18.45
CA TYR A 5 -10.53 -20.94 18.20
C TYR A 5 -10.93 -20.82 16.72
N GLY A 6 -11.12 -21.94 16.00
CA GLY A 6 -11.48 -21.95 14.59
C GLY A 6 -12.59 -20.95 14.27
N TYR A 7 -12.38 -20.15 13.24
CA TYR A 7 -13.39 -19.25 12.72
C TYR A 7 -14.23 -19.99 11.71
N TYR A 8 -15.51 -20.10 11.98
CA TYR A 8 -16.50 -20.73 11.11
C TYR A 8 -17.56 -19.70 10.74
N ASP A 9 -18.05 -19.81 9.52
CA ASP A 9 -19.26 -19.12 9.13
C ASP A 9 -20.46 -19.64 9.92
N CYS A 10 -21.27 -18.73 10.47
CA CYS A 10 -22.39 -19.10 11.35
C CYS A 10 -23.51 -19.83 10.61
N GLU A 11 -23.67 -19.58 9.30
CA GLU A 11 -24.72 -20.17 8.48
C GLU A 11 -24.29 -21.50 7.85
N THR A 12 -23.10 -21.52 7.25
CA THR A 12 -22.61 -22.67 6.48
C THR A 12 -21.73 -23.63 7.29
N GLN A 13 -21.23 -23.21 8.45
CA GLN A 13 -20.25 -23.93 9.27
C GLN A 13 -18.94 -24.24 8.54
N GLU A 14 -18.62 -23.45 7.50
CA GLU A 14 -17.37 -23.56 6.78
C GLU A 14 -16.24 -22.85 7.48
N SER A 15 -15.01 -23.37 7.35
CA SER A 15 -13.85 -22.72 7.95
C SER A 15 -13.49 -21.40 7.26
N GLY A 16 -12.89 -20.48 8.00
CA GLY A 16 -12.37 -19.22 7.44
C GLY A 16 -11.42 -19.45 6.25
N LEU A 17 -10.61 -20.52 6.28
CA LEU A 17 -9.74 -20.90 5.16
C LEU A 17 -10.55 -21.28 3.91
N THR A 18 -11.67 -21.99 4.08
CA THR A 18 -12.57 -22.32 2.96
C THR A 18 -13.13 -21.04 2.32
N HIS A 19 -13.56 -20.07 3.12
CA HIS A 19 -14.03 -18.78 2.61
C HIS A 19 -12.92 -18.00 1.89
N LEU A 20 -11.69 -17.97 2.44
CA LEU A 20 -10.55 -17.36 1.76
C LEU A 20 -10.29 -17.99 0.40
N LYS A 21 -10.28 -19.33 0.32
CA LYS A 21 -10.10 -20.04 -0.97
C LYS A 21 -11.22 -19.75 -1.96
N LYS A 22 -12.49 -19.80 -1.53
CA LYS A 22 -13.63 -19.43 -2.37
C LYS A 22 -13.51 -18.00 -2.92
N GLY A 23 -13.10 -17.04 -2.10
CA GLY A 23 -12.88 -15.66 -2.53
C GLY A 23 -11.77 -15.56 -3.58
N MET A 24 -10.64 -16.24 -3.38
CA MET A 24 -9.54 -16.24 -4.34
C MET A 24 -9.93 -16.95 -5.65
N ASP A 25 -10.60 -18.09 -5.55
CA ASP A 25 -11.08 -18.84 -6.73
C ASP A 25 -12.09 -18.05 -7.56
N TYR A 26 -12.98 -17.31 -6.89
CA TYR A 26 -13.90 -16.41 -7.58
C TYR A 26 -13.15 -15.28 -8.32
N LEU A 27 -12.19 -14.61 -7.66
CA LEU A 27 -11.39 -13.54 -8.29
C LEU A 27 -10.50 -14.03 -9.43
N LEU A 28 -10.21 -15.32 -9.49
CA LEU A 28 -9.45 -15.97 -10.57
C LEU A 28 -10.34 -16.57 -11.67
N SER A 29 -11.66 -16.50 -11.52
CA SER A 29 -12.61 -17.05 -12.51
C SER A 29 -12.74 -16.15 -13.73
N ASP A 30 -13.21 -16.72 -14.84
CA ASP A 30 -13.50 -15.98 -16.08
C ASP A 30 -14.59 -14.91 -15.87
N ASP A 31 -15.48 -15.10 -14.90
CA ASP A 31 -16.50 -14.10 -14.55
C ASP A 31 -15.88 -12.85 -13.88
N ALA A 32 -14.81 -13.03 -13.09
CA ALA A 32 -14.15 -11.95 -12.37
C ALA A 32 -12.97 -11.31 -13.12
N LEU A 33 -12.41 -11.97 -14.12
CA LEU A 33 -11.34 -11.44 -14.95
C LEU A 33 -11.88 -10.81 -16.24
N GLY A 34 -11.29 -9.69 -16.64
CA GLY A 34 -11.62 -8.99 -17.88
C GLY A 34 -10.77 -9.42 -19.07
N VAL A 35 -10.84 -8.64 -20.14
CA VAL A 35 -10.22 -8.98 -21.45
C VAL A 35 -8.70 -9.04 -21.40
N HIS A 36 -8.07 -8.33 -20.45
CA HIS A 36 -6.62 -8.37 -20.24
C HIS A 36 -6.21 -9.43 -19.21
N GLY A 37 -7.17 -10.17 -18.63
CA GLY A 37 -6.92 -11.08 -17.52
C GLY A 37 -6.68 -10.37 -16.19
N LEU A 38 -7.12 -9.13 -16.05
CA LEU A 38 -7.06 -8.34 -14.83
C LEU A 38 -8.41 -8.41 -14.11
N VAL A 39 -8.40 -8.11 -12.82
CA VAL A 39 -9.63 -8.16 -11.99
C VAL A 39 -10.60 -7.07 -12.41
N LYS A 40 -11.84 -7.46 -12.71
CA LYS A 40 -12.93 -6.53 -13.00
C LYS A 40 -13.27 -5.70 -11.78
N MET A 41 -13.33 -4.37 -11.93
CA MET A 41 -13.59 -3.45 -10.83
C MET A 41 -15.08 -3.31 -10.48
N ARG A 42 -15.99 -3.69 -11.39
CA ARG A 42 -17.44 -3.64 -11.18
C ARG A 42 -17.92 -2.28 -10.68
N GLY A 43 -18.23 -2.14 -9.37
CA GLY A 43 -18.73 -0.91 -8.76
C GLY A 43 -17.66 0.09 -8.33
N GLY A 44 -16.40 -0.16 -8.58
CA GLY A 44 -15.28 0.72 -8.24
C GLY A 44 -14.09 -0.02 -7.65
N ASP A 45 -13.04 0.72 -7.35
CA ASP A 45 -11.90 0.25 -6.55
C ASP A 45 -11.73 1.14 -5.30
N TRP A 46 -10.52 1.36 -4.81
CA TRP A 46 -10.28 2.22 -3.65
C TRP A 46 -10.69 3.68 -3.88
N LEU A 47 -10.61 4.18 -5.12
CA LEU A 47 -10.98 5.55 -5.47
C LEU A 47 -12.48 5.62 -5.79
N ASP A 48 -13.27 6.15 -4.88
CA ASP A 48 -14.74 6.19 -4.96
C ASP A 48 -15.28 6.83 -6.25
N CYS A 49 -14.54 7.80 -6.77
CA CYS A 49 -14.93 8.50 -7.98
C CYS A 49 -14.84 7.66 -9.26
N LEU A 50 -14.21 6.50 -9.21
CA LEU A 50 -14.17 5.53 -10.33
C LEU A 50 -15.39 4.60 -10.38
N SER A 51 -16.43 4.87 -9.58
CA SER A 51 -17.61 4.00 -9.45
C SER A 51 -18.36 3.71 -10.75
N GLY A 52 -18.15 4.51 -11.79
CA GLY A 52 -18.74 4.30 -13.12
C GLY A 52 -17.87 3.50 -14.08
N ALA A 53 -16.57 3.42 -13.86
CA ALA A 53 -15.62 2.92 -14.85
C ALA A 53 -15.77 1.43 -15.20
N GLY A 54 -16.32 0.62 -14.28
CA GLY A 54 -16.56 -0.81 -14.49
C GLY A 54 -18.02 -1.24 -14.30
N LYS A 55 -18.96 -0.31 -14.29
CA LYS A 55 -20.37 -0.56 -13.95
C LYS A 55 -21.09 -1.47 -14.94
N LYS A 56 -20.67 -1.47 -16.23
CA LYS A 56 -21.19 -2.36 -17.27
C LYS A 56 -20.52 -3.75 -17.27
N GLY A 57 -19.59 -3.99 -16.32
CA GLY A 57 -18.94 -5.29 -16.08
C GLY A 57 -17.75 -5.61 -16.96
N ARG A 58 -17.17 -4.62 -17.67
CA ARG A 58 -15.94 -4.80 -18.47
C ARG A 58 -14.72 -4.15 -17.85
N GLY A 59 -14.89 -3.06 -17.11
CA GLY A 59 -13.80 -2.30 -16.50
C GLY A 59 -12.91 -3.15 -15.59
N GLU A 60 -11.59 -2.96 -15.69
CA GLU A 60 -10.56 -3.70 -14.96
C GLU A 60 -9.73 -2.74 -14.09
N SER A 61 -9.36 -3.15 -12.87
CA SER A 61 -8.48 -2.39 -11.99
C SER A 61 -7.10 -3.06 -11.89
N VAL A 62 -6.07 -2.32 -12.24
CA VAL A 62 -4.68 -2.75 -12.09
C VAL A 62 -4.28 -2.81 -10.62
N MET A 63 -4.73 -1.85 -9.81
CA MET A 63 -4.45 -1.84 -8.37
C MET A 63 -5.03 -3.07 -7.67
N VAL A 64 -6.32 -3.39 -7.91
CA VAL A 64 -6.97 -4.58 -7.33
C VAL A 64 -6.27 -5.85 -7.82
N SER A 65 -5.84 -5.89 -9.08
CA SER A 65 -5.06 -7.02 -9.61
C SER A 65 -3.71 -7.18 -8.91
N CYS A 66 -3.01 -6.09 -8.60
CA CYS A 66 -1.79 -6.12 -7.79
C CYS A 66 -2.06 -6.59 -6.35
N GLN A 67 -3.18 -6.19 -5.75
CA GLN A 67 -3.60 -6.67 -4.43
C GLN A 67 -3.90 -8.16 -4.46
N LEU A 68 -4.54 -8.68 -5.52
CA LEU A 68 -4.78 -10.12 -5.67
C LEU A 68 -3.46 -10.90 -5.75
N VAL A 69 -2.43 -10.39 -6.46
CA VAL A 69 -1.09 -11.02 -6.44
C VAL A 69 -0.54 -11.13 -5.02
N MET A 70 -0.74 -10.11 -4.17
CA MET A 70 -0.34 -10.16 -2.75
C MET A 70 -1.16 -11.18 -1.96
N CYS A 71 -2.48 -11.17 -2.12
CA CYS A 71 -3.38 -12.09 -1.42
C CYS A 71 -3.06 -13.56 -1.75
N LEU A 72 -2.73 -13.86 -3.00
CA LEU A 72 -2.32 -15.20 -3.42
C LEU A 72 -1.03 -15.64 -2.72
N LYS A 73 -0.05 -14.75 -2.55
CA LYS A 73 1.17 -15.05 -1.77
C LYS A 73 0.84 -15.38 -0.32
N TYR A 74 0.01 -14.57 0.33
CA TYR A 74 -0.41 -14.83 1.71
C TYR A 74 -1.22 -16.14 1.84
N LEU A 75 -2.08 -16.45 0.85
CA LEU A 75 -2.79 -17.73 0.86
C LEU A 75 -1.81 -18.91 0.75
N VAL A 76 -0.79 -18.82 -0.10
CA VAL A 76 0.25 -19.85 -0.21
C VAL A 76 0.98 -20.04 1.12
N GLU A 77 1.34 -18.96 1.82
CA GLU A 77 1.95 -19.03 3.15
C GLU A 77 1.04 -19.73 4.16
N ILE A 78 -0.27 -19.40 4.17
CA ILE A 78 -1.27 -20.05 5.03
C ILE A 78 -1.39 -21.54 4.69
N LEU A 79 -1.51 -21.89 3.41
CA LEU A 79 -1.64 -23.28 2.97
C LEU A 79 -0.41 -24.11 3.36
N ASN A 80 0.79 -23.57 3.23
CA ASN A 80 2.01 -24.20 3.74
C ASN A 80 1.92 -24.45 5.25
N LYS A 81 1.50 -23.45 6.01
CA LYS A 81 1.40 -23.52 7.48
C LYS A 81 0.40 -24.57 7.95
N VAL A 82 -0.72 -24.72 7.25
CA VAL A 82 -1.76 -25.71 7.61
C VAL A 82 -1.58 -27.06 6.92
N GLY A 83 -0.50 -27.27 6.16
CA GLY A 83 -0.18 -28.53 5.50
C GLY A 83 -1.01 -28.86 4.25
N GLN A 84 -1.77 -27.89 3.68
CA GLN A 84 -2.56 -28.09 2.46
C GLN A 84 -1.71 -27.85 1.20
N VAL A 85 -0.60 -28.56 1.09
CA VAL A 85 0.43 -28.33 0.07
C VAL A 85 -0.02 -28.63 -1.37
N ASN A 86 -1.01 -29.49 -1.56
CA ASN A 86 -1.52 -29.89 -2.88
C ASN A 86 -2.18 -28.74 -3.67
N GLU A 87 -2.60 -27.67 -2.99
CA GLU A 87 -3.24 -26.53 -3.63
C GLU A 87 -2.27 -25.37 -3.93
N ILE A 88 -1.07 -25.40 -3.39
CA ILE A 88 -0.09 -24.31 -3.48
C ILE A 88 0.26 -23.98 -4.93
N GLU A 89 0.58 -25.00 -5.73
CA GLU A 89 0.97 -24.81 -7.13
C GLU A 89 -0.10 -24.08 -7.96
N LYS A 90 -1.38 -24.33 -7.65
CA LYS A 90 -2.51 -23.65 -8.31
C LYS A 90 -2.42 -22.13 -8.12
N TYR A 91 -2.23 -21.69 -6.88
CA TYR A 91 -2.22 -20.26 -6.53
C TYR A 91 -0.91 -19.57 -6.91
N GLU A 92 0.21 -20.26 -6.85
CA GLU A 92 1.50 -19.75 -7.35
C GLU A 92 1.44 -19.49 -8.85
N LYS A 93 0.97 -20.47 -9.63
CA LYS A 93 0.78 -20.33 -11.08
C LYS A 93 -0.20 -19.21 -11.42
N ALA A 94 -1.29 -19.06 -10.65
CA ALA A 94 -2.25 -17.99 -10.84
C ALA A 94 -1.60 -16.61 -10.58
N GLY A 95 -0.85 -16.46 -9.48
CA GLY A 95 -0.11 -15.25 -9.17
C GLY A 95 0.91 -14.86 -10.25
N TYR A 96 1.65 -15.85 -10.77
CA TYR A 96 2.60 -15.61 -11.86
C TYR A 96 1.90 -15.17 -13.16
N ARG A 97 0.80 -15.82 -13.54
CA ARG A 97 0.01 -15.46 -14.72
C ARG A 97 -0.55 -14.05 -14.59
N LEU A 98 -1.12 -13.71 -13.43
CA LEU A 98 -1.68 -12.38 -13.17
C LEU A 98 -0.59 -11.30 -13.20
N LYS A 99 0.57 -11.54 -12.59
CA LYS A 99 1.73 -10.63 -12.66
C LYS A 99 2.13 -10.35 -14.12
N ASN A 100 2.18 -11.38 -14.95
CA ASN A 100 2.53 -11.23 -16.37
C ASN A 100 1.44 -10.48 -17.15
N ALA A 101 0.17 -10.75 -16.88
CA ALA A 101 -0.95 -10.04 -17.50
C ALA A 101 -0.91 -8.54 -17.18
N ILE A 102 -0.70 -8.18 -15.91
CA ILE A 102 -0.56 -6.78 -15.49
C ILE A 102 0.60 -6.10 -16.22
N ASN A 103 1.78 -6.71 -16.24
CA ASN A 103 2.95 -6.14 -16.89
C ASN A 103 2.76 -5.97 -18.39
N LYS A 104 2.09 -6.92 -19.05
CA LYS A 104 1.83 -6.89 -20.50
C LYS A 104 0.80 -5.84 -20.88
N ALA A 105 -0.27 -5.72 -20.10
CA ALA A 105 -1.40 -4.87 -20.45
C ALA A 105 -1.25 -3.42 -19.99
N ALA A 106 -0.70 -3.21 -18.79
CA ALA A 106 -0.78 -1.93 -18.10
C ALA A 106 0.54 -1.14 -18.02
N PHE A 107 1.71 -1.79 -18.10
CA PHE A 107 2.98 -1.06 -18.03
C PHE A 107 3.32 -0.41 -19.38
N ASN A 108 3.44 0.93 -19.40
CA ASN A 108 3.70 1.71 -20.62
C ASN A 108 5.18 2.08 -20.83
N GLY A 109 6.11 1.50 -20.04
CA GLY A 109 7.54 1.80 -20.06
C GLY A 109 7.99 2.79 -19.00
N ARG A 110 7.09 3.55 -18.38
CA ARG A 110 7.37 4.54 -17.32
C ARG A 110 6.57 4.32 -16.06
N PHE A 111 5.29 4.01 -16.19
CA PHE A 111 4.36 3.76 -15.09
C PHE A 111 3.24 2.79 -15.52
N TYR A 112 2.40 2.38 -14.58
CA TYR A 112 1.25 1.54 -14.86
C TYR A 112 0.01 2.39 -15.10
N ASN A 113 -0.66 2.17 -16.23
CA ASN A 113 -2.04 2.61 -16.45
C ASN A 113 -2.92 1.99 -15.36
N ALA A 114 -3.90 2.74 -14.84
CA ALA A 114 -4.57 2.28 -13.62
C ALA A 114 -5.86 1.52 -13.86
N VAL A 115 -6.69 1.96 -14.77
CA VAL A 115 -8.02 1.42 -14.99
C VAL A 115 -8.30 1.26 -16.47
N TYR A 116 -8.74 0.07 -16.89
CA TYR A 116 -9.38 -0.10 -18.17
C TYR A 116 -10.89 0.08 -17.96
N THR A 117 -11.52 0.95 -18.74
CA THR A 117 -12.90 1.36 -18.50
C THR A 117 -13.90 0.52 -19.30
N ASP A 118 -15.19 0.63 -18.97
CA ASP A 118 -16.30 0.06 -19.76
C ASP A 118 -16.40 0.62 -21.19
N ASN A 119 -15.70 1.72 -21.48
CA ASN A 119 -15.63 2.35 -22.82
C ASN A 119 -14.46 1.82 -23.66
N ASP A 120 -13.78 0.76 -23.22
CA ASP A 120 -12.63 0.14 -23.87
C ASP A 120 -11.42 1.10 -24.01
N THR A 121 -11.22 1.97 -23.03
CA THR A 121 -10.12 2.95 -22.94
C THR A 121 -9.38 2.82 -21.62
N TRP A 122 -8.10 3.23 -21.60
CA TRP A 122 -7.35 3.37 -20.36
C TRP A 122 -7.63 4.72 -19.70
N LEU A 123 -7.68 4.72 -18.36
CA LEU A 123 -7.79 5.90 -17.52
C LEU A 123 -6.64 5.92 -16.50
N PHE A 124 -6.17 7.11 -16.15
CA PHE A 124 -4.90 7.33 -15.46
C PHE A 124 -3.78 6.62 -16.23
N SER A 125 -3.59 7.06 -17.44
CA SER A 125 -2.72 6.47 -18.45
C SER A 125 -1.84 7.51 -19.12
N GLU A 126 -1.01 7.09 -20.04
CA GLU A 126 -0.22 8.01 -20.89
C GLU A 126 -1.09 8.88 -21.80
N LYS A 127 -2.34 8.47 -22.04
CA LYS A 127 -3.31 9.24 -22.81
C LYS A 127 -4.73 8.80 -22.45
N ASP A 128 -5.35 9.55 -21.58
CA ASP A 128 -6.77 9.38 -21.23
C ASP A 128 -7.70 9.88 -22.34
N GLU A 129 -9.00 9.64 -22.26
CA GLU A 129 -9.99 10.02 -23.30
C GLU A 129 -10.00 11.54 -23.61
N ASP A 130 -9.65 12.37 -22.62
CA ASP A 130 -9.51 13.84 -22.81
C ASP A 130 -8.17 14.26 -23.38
N GLY A 131 -7.31 13.31 -23.74
CA GLY A 131 -5.98 13.53 -24.31
C GLY A 131 -4.89 13.81 -23.28
N GLU A 132 -5.20 13.86 -21.99
CA GLU A 132 -4.25 14.14 -20.92
C GLU A 132 -3.53 12.88 -20.44
N GLU A 133 -2.26 13.04 -20.07
CA GLU A 133 -1.50 12.03 -19.35
C GLU A 133 -1.77 12.15 -17.84
N ARG A 134 -2.05 11.01 -17.19
CA ARG A 134 -2.26 10.97 -15.73
C ARG A 134 -1.51 9.82 -15.08
N VAL A 135 -0.62 10.17 -14.14
CA VAL A 135 0.06 9.22 -13.25
C VAL A 135 -0.74 9.12 -11.95
N TYR A 136 -1.15 7.91 -11.57
CA TYR A 136 -1.92 7.64 -10.35
C TYR A 136 -1.08 6.90 -9.33
N VAL A 137 -0.84 7.51 -8.15
CA VAL A 137 0.07 6.99 -7.13
C VAL A 137 -0.38 5.62 -6.59
N PRO A 138 -1.64 5.38 -6.19
CA PRO A 138 -2.06 4.10 -5.61
C PRO A 138 -1.73 2.89 -6.47
N THR A 139 -2.08 2.90 -7.75
CA THR A 139 -1.78 1.79 -8.66
C THR A 139 -0.29 1.53 -8.76
N ASN A 140 0.50 2.58 -8.94
CA ASN A 140 1.95 2.49 -9.09
C ASN A 140 2.63 2.03 -7.80
N ALA A 141 2.19 2.53 -6.65
CA ALA A 141 2.65 2.06 -5.35
C ALA A 141 2.34 0.57 -5.15
N TYR A 142 1.11 0.12 -5.45
CA TYR A 142 0.74 -1.29 -5.31
C TYR A 142 1.45 -2.21 -6.29
N ALA A 143 1.83 -1.74 -7.47
CA ALA A 143 2.68 -2.51 -8.39
C ALA A 143 4.05 -2.81 -7.77
N VAL A 144 4.66 -1.85 -7.06
CA VAL A 144 5.90 -2.04 -6.31
C VAL A 144 5.68 -2.93 -5.08
N ILE A 145 4.68 -2.63 -4.26
CA ILE A 145 4.37 -3.35 -3.00
C ILE A 145 4.13 -4.84 -3.26
N SER A 146 3.38 -5.17 -4.30
CA SER A 146 3.06 -6.55 -4.68
C SER A 146 4.25 -7.31 -5.29
N GLY A 147 5.27 -6.58 -5.77
CA GLY A 147 6.39 -7.11 -6.54
C GLY A 147 6.05 -7.38 -8.01
N VAL A 148 4.93 -6.84 -8.50
CA VAL A 148 4.58 -6.83 -9.93
C VAL A 148 5.61 -6.02 -10.71
N ALA A 149 6.01 -4.86 -10.17
CA ALA A 149 6.95 -3.93 -10.77
C ALA A 149 8.43 -4.27 -10.56
N SER A 150 8.78 -5.52 -10.20
CA SER A 150 10.20 -5.88 -9.99
C SER A 150 11.07 -5.49 -11.17
N GLY A 151 12.11 -4.69 -10.91
CA GLY A 151 13.04 -4.15 -11.90
C GLY A 151 12.53 -2.92 -12.66
N LYS A 152 11.41 -2.31 -12.23
CA LYS A 152 10.80 -1.10 -12.83
C LYS A 152 10.56 0.00 -11.79
N GLU A 153 11.06 -0.19 -10.58
CA GLU A 153 10.80 0.68 -9.43
C GLU A 153 11.31 2.12 -9.70
N ASN A 154 12.46 2.25 -10.34
CA ASN A 154 13.07 3.55 -10.62
C ASN A 154 12.23 4.40 -11.58
N GLU A 155 11.74 3.80 -12.67
CA GLU A 155 10.87 4.45 -13.63
C GLU A 155 9.61 4.98 -12.94
N ILE A 156 8.99 4.15 -12.12
CA ILE A 156 7.77 4.49 -11.37
C ILE A 156 8.04 5.63 -10.39
N PHE A 157 9.08 5.54 -9.57
CA PHE A 157 9.37 6.60 -8.59
C PHE A 157 9.77 7.92 -9.26
N ASN A 158 10.45 7.88 -10.42
CA ASN A 158 10.73 9.08 -11.20
C ASN A 158 9.44 9.78 -11.67
N GLU A 159 8.43 9.03 -12.06
CA GLU A 159 7.12 9.61 -12.43
C GLU A 159 6.36 10.12 -11.21
N ILE A 160 6.34 9.38 -10.11
CA ILE A 160 5.69 9.82 -8.86
C ILE A 160 6.36 11.08 -8.30
N ALA A 161 7.68 11.21 -8.39
CA ALA A 161 8.40 12.38 -7.89
C ALA A 161 7.91 13.70 -8.52
N LYS A 162 7.42 13.68 -9.78
CA LYS A 162 6.84 14.84 -10.46
C LYS A 162 5.51 15.31 -9.85
N LEU A 163 4.89 14.51 -9.00
CA LEU A 163 3.61 14.83 -8.34
C LEU A 163 3.81 15.61 -7.05
N LYS A 164 5.05 15.84 -6.62
CA LYS A 164 5.37 16.56 -5.40
C LYS A 164 4.91 18.01 -5.46
N THR A 165 4.33 18.49 -4.38
CA THR A 165 3.94 19.89 -4.14
C THR A 165 4.52 20.39 -2.82
N SER A 166 4.24 21.64 -2.43
CA SER A 166 4.60 22.17 -1.10
C SER A 166 3.85 21.46 0.05
N ASP A 167 2.77 20.77 -0.22
CA ASP A 167 1.88 20.13 0.77
C ASP A 167 1.93 18.60 0.76
N GLY A 168 2.73 18.02 -0.11
CA GLY A 168 2.91 16.58 -0.30
C GLY A 168 2.70 16.12 -1.72
N TYR A 169 2.56 14.82 -1.91
CA TYR A 169 2.37 14.23 -3.21
C TYR A 169 0.89 14.17 -3.58
N LYS A 170 0.55 14.69 -4.77
CA LYS A 170 -0.81 14.58 -5.31
C LYS A 170 -1.23 13.12 -5.48
N LEU A 171 -2.52 12.85 -5.35
CA LEU A 171 -3.07 11.52 -5.59
C LEU A 171 -2.84 11.06 -7.03
N PHE A 172 -2.97 12.00 -7.97
CA PHE A 172 -2.59 11.84 -9.38
C PHE A 172 -2.18 13.18 -10.02
N SER A 173 -1.49 13.12 -11.15
CA SER A 173 -0.77 14.27 -11.71
C SER A 173 -1.66 15.43 -12.15
N LYS A 174 -2.78 15.15 -12.82
CA LYS A 174 -3.77 16.14 -13.28
C LYS A 174 -5.16 15.75 -12.85
N PRO A 175 -5.98 16.68 -12.34
CA PRO A 175 -7.35 16.39 -11.94
C PRO A 175 -8.19 15.97 -13.15
N LEU A 176 -9.25 15.23 -12.89
CA LEU A 176 -10.30 15.01 -13.88
C LEU A 176 -11.09 16.30 -14.03
N GLY A 177 -11.51 16.61 -15.26
CA GLY A 177 -12.32 17.80 -15.54
C GLY A 177 -13.64 17.79 -14.75
N GLY A 178 -14.14 18.98 -14.40
CA GLY A 178 -15.38 19.16 -13.63
C GLY A 178 -16.66 18.83 -14.41
N LYS A 179 -16.58 18.03 -15.48
CA LYS A 179 -17.73 17.49 -16.21
C LYS A 179 -17.78 15.99 -16.03
N PHE A 180 -18.97 15.46 -15.86
CA PHE A 180 -19.19 14.04 -15.86
C PHE A 180 -18.61 13.44 -17.16
N ILE A 181 -17.66 12.53 -17.02
CA ILE A 181 -17.17 11.70 -18.12
C ILE A 181 -17.96 10.40 -17.99
N ASP A 182 -18.79 10.08 -19.00
CA ASP A 182 -19.56 8.85 -19.01
C ASP A 182 -18.63 7.65 -18.81
N GLY A 183 -18.98 6.75 -17.91
CA GLY A 183 -18.19 5.58 -17.60
C GLY A 183 -17.12 5.79 -16.51
N ILE A 184 -16.91 7.00 -15.97
CA ILE A 184 -15.95 7.21 -14.87
C ILE A 184 -16.65 7.28 -13.51
N GLY A 185 -17.82 7.89 -13.38
CA GLY A 185 -18.59 7.96 -12.15
C GLY A 185 -18.71 9.37 -11.56
N LYS A 186 -18.77 9.48 -10.23
CA LYS A 186 -19.16 10.72 -9.54
C LYS A 186 -18.24 11.92 -9.74
N MET A 187 -17.00 11.73 -10.17
CA MET A 187 -16.04 12.84 -10.37
C MET A 187 -16.45 13.87 -11.41
N GLY A 188 -17.41 13.55 -12.24
CA GLY A 188 -17.92 14.47 -13.22
C GLY A 188 -19.13 15.27 -12.80
N THR A 189 -19.71 15.00 -11.63
CA THR A 189 -20.77 15.83 -11.07
C THR A 189 -20.13 16.91 -10.25
N GLY A 190 -20.54 18.15 -10.30
CA GLY A 190 -19.95 19.32 -9.68
C GLY A 190 -19.50 19.24 -8.19
N ASP A 191 -19.68 18.09 -7.55
CA ASP A 191 -19.29 17.84 -6.16
C ASP A 191 -17.76 17.63 -5.98
N PHE A 192 -17.03 17.32 -7.06
CA PHE A 192 -15.59 17.14 -7.02
C PHE A 192 -14.88 18.13 -7.94
N GLN A 193 -14.65 19.32 -7.40
CA GLN A 193 -13.83 20.31 -8.09
C GLN A 193 -12.41 19.77 -8.34
N PRO A 194 -11.76 20.14 -9.46
CA PRO A 194 -10.36 19.89 -9.66
C PRO A 194 -9.51 20.32 -8.46
N TYR A 195 -8.61 19.44 -8.02
CA TYR A 195 -7.72 19.63 -6.87
C TYR A 195 -8.43 19.67 -5.50
N PHE A 196 -9.68 19.24 -5.44
CA PHE A 196 -10.44 19.09 -4.19
C PHE A 196 -10.55 17.60 -3.83
N ALA A 197 -10.37 17.26 -2.55
CA ALA A 197 -10.48 15.89 -2.04
C ALA A 197 -9.77 14.86 -2.94
N GLU A 198 -10.46 13.83 -3.39
CA GLU A 198 -9.90 12.78 -4.22
C GLU A 198 -9.55 13.20 -5.64
N ASN A 199 -10.03 14.34 -6.12
CA ASN A 199 -9.77 14.79 -7.48
C ASN A 199 -8.41 15.49 -7.63
N GLY A 200 -7.32 14.77 -7.40
CA GLY A 200 -5.96 15.25 -7.63
C GLY A 200 -5.38 16.13 -6.53
N SER A 201 -5.98 16.15 -5.32
CA SER A 201 -5.36 16.78 -4.15
C SER A 201 -4.24 15.92 -3.57
N VAL A 202 -3.58 16.38 -2.52
CA VAL A 202 -2.73 15.54 -1.66
C VAL A 202 -3.64 14.68 -0.80
N TYR A 203 -3.53 13.35 -0.89
CA TYR A 203 -4.41 12.44 -0.18
C TYR A 203 -3.59 11.49 0.70
N ASN A 204 -3.55 11.74 2.02
CA ASN A 204 -2.60 11.09 2.93
C ASN A 204 -2.65 9.57 2.88
N HIS A 205 -3.83 8.96 2.89
CA HIS A 205 -3.95 7.51 2.77
C HIS A 205 -3.40 7.00 1.43
N GLY A 206 -3.91 7.55 0.31
CA GLY A 206 -3.65 7.02 -1.03
C GLY A 206 -2.33 7.48 -1.67
N SER A 207 -1.86 8.70 -1.37
CA SER A 207 -0.63 9.18 -1.99
C SER A 207 0.57 9.15 -1.06
N GLN A 208 0.43 9.48 0.24
CA GLN A 208 1.58 9.44 1.15
C GLN A 208 1.82 8.03 1.70
N CYS A 209 0.82 7.41 2.33
CA CYS A 209 1.03 6.13 3.01
C CYS A 209 1.35 4.99 2.03
N PHE A 210 0.67 4.91 0.89
CA PHE A 210 1.01 3.88 -0.10
C PHE A 210 2.39 4.11 -0.69
N LEU A 211 2.80 5.36 -0.90
CA LEU A 211 4.15 5.70 -1.37
C LEU A 211 5.22 5.32 -0.34
N ILE A 212 5.02 5.63 0.96
CA ILE A 212 5.93 5.19 2.03
C ILE A 212 6.12 3.68 2.00
N ARG A 213 5.02 2.92 1.87
CA ARG A 213 5.08 1.46 1.80
C ARG A 213 5.86 0.96 0.58
N ALA A 214 5.66 1.59 -0.58
CA ALA A 214 6.38 1.24 -1.80
C ALA A 214 7.88 1.56 -1.70
N LEU A 215 8.23 2.74 -1.17
CA LEU A 215 9.61 3.15 -0.92
C LEU A 215 10.31 2.20 0.07
N ALA A 216 9.64 1.86 1.18
CA ALA A 216 10.17 0.90 2.16
C ALA A 216 10.40 -0.48 1.53
N LYS A 217 9.46 -0.97 0.72
CA LYS A 217 9.62 -2.22 -0.03
C LYS A 217 10.84 -2.20 -0.95
N ALA A 218 11.10 -1.06 -1.59
CA ALA A 218 12.26 -0.86 -2.47
C ALA A 218 13.56 -0.50 -1.73
N GLY A 219 13.52 -0.23 -0.41
CA GLY A 219 14.68 0.15 0.39
C GLY A 219 15.13 1.59 0.22
N ARG A 220 14.25 2.47 -0.24
CA ARG A 220 14.54 3.88 -0.53
C ARG A 220 14.29 4.76 0.70
N TYR A 221 15.08 4.57 1.75
CA TYR A 221 14.91 5.23 3.05
C TYR A 221 15.08 6.76 2.99
N GLU A 222 15.88 7.28 2.07
CA GLU A 222 16.13 8.73 1.97
C GLU A 222 14.86 9.50 1.58
N GLU A 223 14.05 8.94 0.68
CA GLU A 223 12.81 9.58 0.23
C GLU A 223 11.68 9.45 1.23
N ILE A 224 11.72 8.46 2.12
CA ILE A 224 10.66 8.23 3.13
C ILE A 224 10.53 9.43 4.07
N SER A 225 11.64 10.03 4.51
CA SER A 225 11.62 11.17 5.42
C SER A 225 10.75 12.32 4.89
N ASP A 226 10.94 12.65 3.62
CA ASP A 226 10.17 13.71 2.99
C ASP A 226 8.68 13.39 2.92
N VAL A 227 8.32 12.18 2.47
CA VAL A 227 6.91 11.77 2.38
C VAL A 227 6.25 11.71 3.75
N LEU A 228 6.95 11.16 4.74
CA LEU A 228 6.47 11.08 6.12
C LEU A 228 6.29 12.46 6.74
N GLY A 229 7.19 13.40 6.43
CA GLY A 229 7.09 14.79 6.85
C GLY A 229 5.83 15.50 6.35
N TYR A 230 5.27 15.09 5.23
CA TYR A 230 3.98 15.59 4.75
C TYR A 230 2.78 14.87 5.38
N ALA A 231 2.92 13.60 5.74
CA ALA A 231 1.84 12.81 6.32
C ALA A 231 1.61 13.10 7.82
N LEU A 232 2.67 13.42 8.55
CA LEU A 232 2.61 13.61 10.00
C LEU A 232 2.26 15.07 10.36
N PRO A 233 1.30 15.29 11.26
CA PRO A 233 0.90 16.64 11.68
C PRO A 233 1.92 17.33 12.63
N LEU A 234 3.04 16.67 12.92
CA LEU A 234 4.12 17.18 13.78
C LEU A 234 5.00 18.23 13.08
N TYR A 235 4.95 18.30 11.76
CA TYR A 235 5.77 19.19 10.95
C TYR A 235 5.03 20.49 10.68
N ALA A 236 5.00 21.38 11.68
CA ALA A 236 4.28 22.65 11.65
C ALA A 236 4.72 23.62 10.53
N ASP A 237 5.95 23.48 10.05
CA ASP A 237 6.47 24.20 8.88
C ASP A 237 5.74 23.83 7.57
N LYS A 238 5.25 22.59 7.47
CA LYS A 238 4.50 22.11 6.32
C LYS A 238 2.99 22.30 6.48
N HIS A 239 2.45 21.98 7.65
CA HIS A 239 1.01 21.87 7.91
C HIS A 239 0.63 22.55 9.26
N SER A 240 0.89 23.86 9.39
CA SER A 240 0.46 24.58 10.59
C SER A 240 -1.07 24.60 10.73
N PRO A 241 -1.61 24.64 11.95
CA PRO A 241 -3.06 24.75 12.18
C PRO A 241 -3.70 25.97 11.48
N GLU A 242 -2.97 27.07 11.38
CA GLU A 242 -3.44 28.30 10.71
C GLU A 242 -3.61 28.08 9.21
N LYS A 243 -2.69 27.34 8.57
CA LYS A 243 -2.76 27.00 7.15
C LYS A 243 -3.81 25.94 6.88
N THR A 244 -3.80 24.87 7.67
CA THR A 244 -4.66 23.70 7.44
C THR A 244 -6.09 23.92 7.90
N CYS A 245 -6.33 24.87 8.80
CA CYS A 245 -7.60 25.07 9.51
C CYS A 245 -8.06 23.80 10.24
N SER A 246 -7.12 23.01 10.73
CA SER A 246 -7.36 21.79 11.51
C SER A 246 -6.78 21.92 12.91
N ALA A 247 -7.27 21.12 13.84
CA ALA A 247 -6.71 21.07 15.18
C ALA A 247 -5.22 20.66 15.15
N PRO A 248 -4.39 21.14 16.07
CA PRO A 248 -3.01 20.68 16.20
C PRO A 248 -2.97 19.15 16.35
N TYR A 249 -1.98 18.53 15.70
CA TYR A 249 -1.79 17.08 15.71
C TYR A 249 -2.92 16.24 15.15
N ALA A 250 -3.96 16.85 14.55
CA ALA A 250 -5.00 16.11 13.87
C ALA A 250 -4.48 15.57 12.52
N ILE A 251 -4.57 14.27 12.34
CA ILE A 251 -4.31 13.64 11.05
C ILE A 251 -5.52 13.88 10.14
N THR A 252 -5.27 14.46 8.98
CA THR A 252 -6.29 14.72 7.97
C THR A 252 -6.23 13.69 6.85
N ASN A 253 -7.34 13.51 6.16
CA ASN A 253 -7.41 12.62 5.00
C ASN A 253 -6.74 13.25 3.77
N CYS A 254 -6.93 14.53 3.55
CA CYS A 254 -6.31 15.24 2.42
C CYS A 254 -5.98 16.70 2.73
N TYR A 255 -5.13 17.28 1.89
CA TYR A 255 -4.90 18.72 1.80
C TYR A 255 -5.34 19.19 0.41
N HIS A 256 -6.29 20.12 0.36
CA HIS A 256 -6.82 20.64 -0.90
C HIS A 256 -5.79 21.50 -1.63
N LEU A 257 -5.77 21.40 -2.95
CA LEU A 257 -4.89 22.22 -3.81
C LEU A 257 -5.69 23.24 -4.64
N VAL A 258 -6.99 23.39 -4.37
CA VAL A 258 -7.83 24.43 -4.96
C VAL A 258 -7.33 25.81 -4.49
N PRO A 259 -7.13 26.80 -5.37
CA PRO A 259 -6.54 28.10 -4.98
C PRO A 259 -7.21 28.77 -3.78
N SER A 260 -8.54 28.73 -3.67
CA SER A 260 -9.30 29.32 -2.55
C SER A 260 -9.21 28.53 -1.23
N PHE A 261 -8.73 27.28 -1.28
CA PHE A 261 -8.59 26.36 -0.15
C PHE A 261 -7.21 25.72 -0.06
N TYR A 262 -6.23 26.34 -0.69
CA TYR A 262 -4.89 25.74 -0.82
C TYR A 262 -4.25 25.41 0.53
N GLY A 263 -3.86 24.13 0.70
CA GLY A 263 -3.28 23.61 1.94
C GLY A 263 -4.24 23.37 3.08
N ARG A 264 -5.54 23.66 2.92
CA ARG A 264 -6.54 23.35 3.96
C ARG A 264 -6.83 21.86 4.03
N SER A 265 -7.02 21.39 5.26
CA SER A 265 -7.40 20.02 5.55
C SER A 265 -8.79 19.68 5.06
N GLY A 266 -8.94 18.51 4.49
CA GLY A 266 -10.23 17.88 4.25
C GLY A 266 -10.37 16.59 5.05
N PHE A 267 -11.55 16.39 5.66
CA PHE A 267 -11.89 15.19 6.41
C PHE A 267 -10.89 14.86 7.54
N SER A 268 -10.66 15.83 8.43
CA SER A 268 -9.90 15.63 9.66
C SER A 268 -10.53 14.55 10.53
N PHE A 269 -9.71 13.84 11.30
CA PHE A 269 -10.12 12.74 12.20
C PHE A 269 -10.67 11.47 11.52
N LEU A 270 -10.48 11.28 10.21
CA LEU A 270 -10.83 10.04 9.57
C LEU A 270 -9.86 8.92 9.95
N THR A 271 -10.41 7.84 10.46
CA THR A 271 -9.69 6.70 11.03
C THR A 271 -8.78 5.97 10.04
N GLY A 272 -9.15 5.90 8.76
CA GLY A 272 -8.36 5.22 7.73
C GLY A 272 -6.96 5.82 7.57
N SER A 273 -6.84 7.14 7.48
CA SER A 273 -5.54 7.81 7.37
C SER A 273 -4.71 7.67 8.65
N VAL A 274 -5.34 7.76 9.84
CA VAL A 274 -4.67 7.59 11.13
C VAL A 274 -4.03 6.20 11.22
N ALA A 275 -4.83 5.15 11.00
CA ALA A 275 -4.35 3.77 11.08
C ALA A 275 -3.24 3.47 10.05
N MET A 276 -3.33 4.06 8.86
CA MET A 276 -2.33 3.86 7.82
C MET A 276 -1.01 4.59 8.13
N ILE A 277 -1.05 5.77 8.74
CA ILE A 277 0.15 6.50 9.16
C ILE A 277 0.83 5.78 10.31
N GLU A 278 0.08 5.32 11.32
CA GLU A 278 0.62 4.49 12.39
C GLU A 278 1.32 3.25 11.82
N ARG A 279 0.64 2.55 10.93
CA ARG A 279 1.22 1.39 10.26
C ARG A 279 2.44 1.73 9.40
N ALA A 280 2.47 2.91 8.77
CA ALA A 280 3.62 3.37 8.01
C ALA A 280 4.86 3.50 8.91
N VAL A 281 4.71 4.07 10.09
CA VAL A 281 5.82 4.23 11.04
C VAL A 281 6.29 2.86 11.54
N TYR A 282 5.42 2.06 12.16
CA TYR A 282 5.83 0.81 12.80
C TYR A 282 6.19 -0.29 11.80
N SER A 283 5.32 -0.55 10.81
CA SER A 283 5.47 -1.73 9.96
C SER A 283 6.33 -1.50 8.72
N TRP A 284 6.47 -0.27 8.24
CA TRP A 284 7.20 -0.01 7.00
C TRP A 284 8.49 0.75 7.22
N VAL A 285 8.50 1.79 8.05
CA VAL A 285 9.72 2.54 8.36
C VAL A 285 10.61 1.74 9.31
N PHE A 286 10.10 1.37 10.47
CA PHE A 286 10.84 0.54 11.42
C PHE A 286 10.78 -0.96 11.10
N GLY A 287 9.89 -1.36 10.22
CA GLY A 287 9.85 -2.71 9.66
C GLY A 287 9.31 -3.79 10.58
N LEU A 288 8.71 -3.43 11.72
CA LEU A 288 8.21 -4.38 12.72
C LEU A 288 6.88 -5.00 12.27
N ASN A 289 6.88 -6.29 11.97
CA ASN A 289 5.71 -7.04 11.53
C ASN A 289 5.57 -8.35 12.28
N PHE A 290 4.34 -8.68 12.65
CA PHE A 290 3.98 -9.95 13.30
C PHE A 290 3.40 -10.91 12.25
N ALA A 291 4.25 -11.79 11.71
CA ALA A 291 3.85 -12.86 10.79
C ALA A 291 3.24 -14.06 11.53
N LEU A 292 2.97 -15.18 10.82
CA LEU A 292 2.33 -16.35 11.43
C LEU A 292 3.12 -16.90 12.63
N ASP A 293 4.38 -17.26 12.42
CA ASP A 293 5.24 -17.85 13.44
C ASP A 293 6.36 -16.93 13.92
N ASN A 294 6.62 -15.86 13.18
CA ASN A 294 7.78 -15.02 13.38
C ASN A 294 7.39 -13.57 13.63
N ILE A 295 8.23 -12.86 14.36
CA ILE A 295 8.37 -11.42 14.22
C ILE A 295 9.35 -11.18 13.09
N VAL A 296 8.95 -10.40 12.11
CA VAL A 296 9.79 -10.03 10.96
C VAL A 296 10.17 -8.56 11.09
N ILE A 297 11.46 -8.27 11.13
CA ILE A 297 11.97 -6.90 11.16
C ILE A 297 12.64 -6.62 9.82
N THR A 298 12.06 -5.70 9.04
CA THR A 298 12.55 -5.27 7.72
C THR A 298 12.63 -3.76 7.69
N PRO A 299 13.67 -3.16 8.27
CA PRO A 299 13.76 -1.72 8.47
C PRO A 299 14.01 -0.97 7.16
N CYS A 300 13.53 0.27 7.12
CA CYS A 300 13.84 1.27 6.10
C CYS A 300 13.87 2.64 6.79
N VAL A 301 14.86 2.85 7.65
CA VAL A 301 14.93 3.94 8.63
C VAL A 301 15.62 5.16 8.02
N PRO A 302 14.92 6.29 7.85
CA PRO A 302 15.54 7.55 7.45
C PRO A 302 16.56 8.06 8.47
N LYS A 303 17.49 8.90 8.02
CA LYS A 303 18.55 9.47 8.86
C LYS A 303 18.02 10.25 10.07
N GLU A 304 16.90 10.94 9.93
CA GLU A 304 16.25 11.72 10.99
C GLU A 304 15.75 10.86 12.15
N TYR A 305 15.54 9.58 11.91
CA TYR A 305 15.14 8.59 12.92
C TYR A 305 16.27 7.64 13.31
N ALA A 306 17.53 7.99 12.99
CA ALA A 306 18.70 7.22 13.40
C ALA A 306 18.71 7.04 14.93
N ASN A 307 19.11 5.84 15.38
CA ASN A 307 19.17 5.46 16.79
C ASN A 307 17.80 5.49 17.52
N ALA A 308 16.72 5.27 16.80
CA ALA A 308 15.38 5.14 17.39
C ALA A 308 15.25 3.88 18.25
N GLU A 309 14.34 3.92 19.19
CA GLU A 309 13.95 2.79 20.02
C GLU A 309 12.43 2.62 19.97
N ILE A 310 11.98 1.38 19.82
CA ILE A 310 10.56 1.02 19.90
C ILE A 310 10.38 0.01 21.02
N THR A 311 9.45 0.28 21.93
CA THR A 311 9.00 -0.70 22.91
C THR A 311 7.56 -1.09 22.58
N THR A 312 7.32 -2.39 22.46
CA THR A 312 5.99 -2.99 22.27
C THR A 312 5.84 -4.22 23.18
N SER A 313 4.69 -4.84 23.18
CA SER A 313 4.46 -6.05 23.94
C SER A 313 4.03 -7.22 23.07
N PHE A 314 4.46 -8.42 23.43
CA PHE A 314 4.01 -9.65 22.80
C PHE A 314 3.86 -10.74 23.87
N ASN A 315 2.70 -11.38 23.98
CA ASN A 315 2.38 -12.42 24.96
C ASN A 315 2.69 -12.02 26.41
N GLY A 316 2.51 -10.75 26.77
CA GLY A 316 2.76 -10.25 28.11
C GLY A 316 4.21 -9.86 28.42
N HIS A 317 5.12 -10.04 27.48
CA HIS A 317 6.52 -9.64 27.59
C HIS A 317 6.80 -8.34 26.80
N ASN A 318 7.73 -7.54 27.28
CA ASN A 318 8.17 -6.33 26.59
C ASN A 318 9.21 -6.68 25.52
N LEU A 319 9.01 -6.13 24.33
CA LEU A 319 9.97 -6.20 23.23
C LEU A 319 10.52 -4.79 23.01
N THR A 320 11.81 -4.60 23.24
CA THR A 320 12.51 -3.35 22.96
C THR A 320 13.40 -3.54 21.74
N ILE A 321 13.10 -2.85 20.64
CA ILE A 321 13.87 -2.88 19.41
C ILE A 321 14.69 -1.59 19.33
N LYS A 322 16.02 -1.69 19.31
CA LYS A 322 16.96 -0.57 19.19
C LYS A 322 17.58 -0.58 17.81
N TYR A 323 17.36 0.48 17.06
CA TYR A 323 18.03 0.71 15.78
C TYR A 323 19.29 1.51 16.02
N VAL A 324 20.42 1.05 15.50
CA VAL A 324 21.70 1.74 15.55
C VAL A 324 22.07 2.15 14.13
N GLY A 325 22.16 3.46 13.88
CA GLY A 325 22.33 4.01 12.54
C GLY A 325 20.99 4.18 11.79
N TYR A 326 21.04 4.24 10.47
CA TYR A 326 19.91 4.43 9.56
C TYR A 326 20.15 3.66 8.27
N GLY A 327 19.13 3.46 7.46
CA GLY A 327 19.23 2.76 6.20
C GLY A 327 18.22 1.61 6.06
N ALA A 328 18.43 0.78 5.04
CA ALA A 328 17.58 -0.35 4.72
C ALA A 328 18.36 -1.69 4.70
N GLN A 329 19.64 -1.67 5.03
CA GLN A 329 20.49 -2.85 5.11
C GLN A 329 20.87 -3.11 6.56
N ILE A 330 20.72 -4.34 7.01
CA ILE A 330 21.07 -4.79 8.34
C ILE A 330 22.52 -5.30 8.30
N GLU A 331 23.38 -4.70 9.11
CA GLU A 331 24.75 -5.15 9.30
C GLU A 331 24.81 -6.23 10.37
N ILE A 332 24.15 -5.99 11.50
CA ILE A 332 24.12 -6.88 12.66
C ILE A 332 22.71 -6.92 13.24
N ALA A 333 22.28 -8.11 13.61
CA ALA A 333 21.09 -8.33 14.44
C ALA A 333 21.50 -9.13 15.69
N GLU A 334 21.14 -8.60 16.86
CA GLU A 334 21.40 -9.23 18.15
C GLU A 334 20.13 -9.32 18.98
N ILE A 335 19.93 -10.46 19.67
CA ILE A 335 18.82 -10.66 20.60
C ILE A 335 19.43 -11.08 21.94
N SER A 336 19.25 -10.24 22.97
CA SER A 336 19.82 -10.46 24.31
C SER A 336 21.32 -10.78 24.29
N GLY A 337 22.07 -10.07 23.43
CA GLY A 337 23.52 -10.20 23.29
C GLY A 337 23.99 -11.39 22.44
N LYS A 338 23.11 -12.11 21.76
CA LYS A 338 23.45 -13.19 20.82
C LYS A 338 23.16 -12.74 19.40
N SER A 339 24.08 -12.96 18.48
CA SER A 339 23.91 -12.68 17.06
C SER A 339 22.81 -13.53 16.46
N PHE A 340 22.03 -12.94 15.55
CA PHE A 340 20.97 -13.57 14.79
C PHE A 340 21.23 -13.46 13.29
N ASP A 341 20.75 -14.47 12.55
CA ASP A 341 20.91 -14.51 11.09
C ASP A 341 20.08 -13.42 10.42
N VAL A 342 20.73 -12.70 9.54
CA VAL A 342 20.09 -11.74 8.63
C VAL A 342 19.81 -12.44 7.31
N SER A 343 18.70 -12.11 6.64
CA SER A 343 18.37 -12.67 5.32
C SER A 343 19.53 -12.52 4.34
N ALA A 344 19.60 -13.39 3.32
CA ALA A 344 20.66 -13.36 2.31
C ALA A 344 20.77 -12.01 1.59
N GLU A 345 19.67 -11.27 1.51
CA GLU A 345 19.60 -9.92 0.91
C GLU A 345 20.03 -8.81 1.90
N GLY A 346 20.34 -9.16 3.15
CA GLY A 346 20.73 -8.21 4.19
C GLY A 346 19.61 -7.29 4.69
N ARG A 347 18.35 -7.64 4.44
CA ARG A 347 17.23 -6.70 4.66
C ARG A 347 16.27 -7.09 5.76
N SER A 348 16.27 -8.34 6.21
CA SER A 348 15.27 -8.81 7.17
C SER A 348 15.90 -9.73 8.19
N VAL A 349 15.32 -9.69 9.40
CA VAL A 349 15.55 -10.67 10.47
C VAL A 349 14.22 -11.33 10.82
N LEU A 350 14.24 -12.65 10.95
CA LEU A 350 13.10 -13.44 11.39
C LEU A 350 13.38 -13.97 12.80
N ILE A 351 12.48 -13.66 13.72
CA ILE A 351 12.58 -14.07 15.12
C ILE A 351 11.40 -14.98 15.41
N ASP A 352 11.70 -16.25 15.70
CA ASP A 352 10.65 -17.20 16.10
C ASP A 352 9.94 -16.69 17.35
N LYS A 353 8.63 -16.58 17.29
CA LYS A 353 7.78 -16.16 18.42
C LYS A 353 7.92 -17.07 19.64
N ALA A 354 8.28 -18.34 19.45
CA ALA A 354 8.53 -19.29 20.53
C ALA A 354 9.75 -18.92 21.40
N LEU A 355 10.66 -18.09 20.88
CA LEU A 355 11.81 -17.58 21.63
C LEU A 355 11.46 -16.47 22.64
N ILE A 356 10.24 -15.94 22.56
CA ILE A 356 9.81 -14.83 23.40
C ILE A 356 9.14 -15.39 24.68
N THR A 357 9.98 -15.72 25.64
CA THR A 357 9.57 -16.27 26.96
C THR A 357 9.76 -15.26 28.09
N ASP A 358 10.48 -14.16 27.85
CA ASP A 358 10.82 -13.10 28.76
C ASP A 358 10.87 -11.76 28.05
N ASP A 359 11.09 -10.66 28.79
CA ASP A 359 11.38 -9.34 28.19
C ASP A 359 12.63 -9.42 27.34
N LEU A 360 12.57 -8.88 26.12
CA LEU A 360 13.59 -9.07 25.11
C LEU A 360 14.10 -7.72 24.56
N THR A 361 15.41 -7.58 24.44
CA THR A 361 16.03 -6.48 23.71
C THR A 361 16.62 -7.00 22.40
N ILE A 362 16.21 -6.38 21.31
CA ILE A 362 16.64 -6.65 19.94
C ILE A 362 17.43 -5.45 19.46
N ILE A 363 18.66 -5.65 19.01
CA ILE A 363 19.51 -4.60 18.46
C ILE A 363 19.65 -4.83 16.96
N ILE A 364 19.29 -3.84 16.16
CA ILE A 364 19.41 -3.85 14.70
C ILE A 364 20.37 -2.72 14.30
N LYS A 365 21.58 -3.10 13.88
CA LYS A 365 22.55 -2.16 13.36
C LYS A 365 22.38 -2.03 11.86
N LEU A 366 22.21 -0.81 11.40
CA LEU A 366 21.96 -0.46 10.00
C LEU A 366 23.23 0.15 9.35
N LYS A 367 23.36 -0.03 8.04
CA LYS A 367 24.40 0.55 7.19
C LYS A 367 23.82 1.15 5.92
#